data_49b6d2c3d4a07cfbeb432ef6f9673a1c
#
_entry.id   49b6d2c3d4a07cfbeb432ef6f9673a1c
#
_cell.length_a   1.000
_cell.length_b   1.000
_cell.length_c   1.000
_cell.angle_alpha   90.00
_cell.angle_beta   90.00
_cell.angle_gamma   90.00
#
_symmetry.space_group_name_H-M   'P 1'
#
loop_
_entity.id
_entity.type
_entity.pdbx_description
1 polymer ?
#
loop_
_entity_poly.entity_id
_entity_poly.type
_entity_poly.pdbx_seq_one_letter_code
_entity_poly.pdbx_strand_id
1 'polypeptide(L)'
;MTVENINVEAAIKRVNNLIAQEKNLSPALKASLEVLLLLVTILANRLGLNSKNSSKPPSSDPNRKKKSKEQATRRPGGQPGHIGTTLKPFPDPDLVKVIPVDRNTVPQRDYQSVGFETRQVVDLDIRKFITEWRAEILEDQKGKRYVATFPKDVTRPVQYGIGVKVNAVYMSQYQLVPYNRIEDHFLDQMSIPVSAGSIVNFNRDAFERLELFESWVKGQLVSSALIHSDETGINIGGTRRWLHNVSNENFTCFYPHAKRGSEAMDEMGILSAYQGIICHDHWKPYFKYGGSHALCNAHHLRELERAAEQDKQKWAEQMMMLLKEINKAVHAAGGCLETAQSEHYRKRYRDLLREAELECPPPEETGKKKRGKTARSKARNLLERLRDFENETLRFMVDQNVPFSNNQAESDLRMTKVQQKISGCFRSMDGAKIFCRIRSYLSTCRKQGVTASDALRLLFQGKYPAFMDVKGHRAE
;
A
#
# COMPACT_ATOMS: atom_id res chain seq x y z
N MET A 1 -27.19 -15.47 -7.83
CA MET A 1 -26.42 -15.13 -9.06
C MET A 1 -27.29 -15.35 -10.27
N THR A 2 -27.36 -14.36 -11.20
CA THR A 2 -28.16 -14.46 -12.43
C THR A 2 -27.22 -14.49 -13.64
N VAL A 3 -27.34 -15.47 -14.51
CA VAL A 3 -26.60 -15.62 -15.78
C VAL A 3 -27.64 -15.74 -16.89
N GLU A 4 -27.57 -14.87 -17.89
CA GLU A 4 -28.52 -14.83 -19.01
C GLU A 4 -29.99 -14.89 -18.58
N ASN A 5 -30.36 -14.07 -17.59
CA ASN A 5 -31.69 -14.04 -16.94
C ASN A 5 -32.10 -15.28 -16.14
N ILE A 6 -31.24 -16.29 -15.98
CA ILE A 6 -31.48 -17.46 -15.16
C ILE A 6 -30.95 -17.26 -13.76
N ASN A 7 -31.79 -17.35 -12.74
CA ASN A 7 -31.34 -17.37 -11.35
C ASN A 7 -30.74 -18.73 -11.02
N VAL A 8 -29.42 -18.84 -11.01
CA VAL A 8 -28.68 -20.10 -10.82
C VAL A 8 -29.03 -20.78 -9.49
N GLU A 9 -29.20 -20.03 -8.40
CA GLU A 9 -29.57 -20.61 -7.08
C GLU A 9 -30.97 -21.20 -7.09
N ALA A 10 -31.93 -20.51 -7.72
CA ALA A 10 -33.30 -21.03 -7.86
C ALA A 10 -33.32 -22.28 -8.76
N ALA A 11 -32.53 -22.30 -9.83
CA ALA A 11 -32.38 -23.44 -10.71
C ALA A 11 -31.80 -24.67 -9.98
N ILE A 12 -30.70 -24.47 -9.23
CA ILE A 12 -30.09 -25.54 -8.41
C ILE A 12 -31.08 -26.08 -7.39
N LYS A 13 -31.81 -25.20 -6.68
CA LYS A 13 -32.84 -25.64 -5.70
C LYS A 13 -33.96 -26.43 -6.36
N ARG A 14 -34.42 -26.01 -7.55
CA ARG A 14 -35.43 -26.72 -8.30
C ARG A 14 -34.98 -28.12 -8.72
N VAL A 15 -33.75 -28.26 -9.23
CA VAL A 15 -33.18 -29.55 -9.64
C VAL A 15 -32.99 -30.46 -8.43
N ASN A 16 -32.50 -29.96 -7.29
CA ASN A 16 -32.39 -30.72 -6.05
C ASN A 16 -33.76 -31.27 -5.59
N ASN A 17 -34.81 -30.43 -5.65
CA ASN A 17 -36.16 -30.86 -5.30
C ASN A 17 -36.70 -31.96 -6.25
N LEU A 18 -36.43 -31.82 -7.56
CA LEU A 18 -36.82 -32.84 -8.55
C LEU A 18 -36.10 -34.17 -8.30
N ILE A 19 -34.80 -34.15 -8.03
CA ILE A 19 -34.02 -35.37 -7.70
C ILE A 19 -34.54 -36.04 -6.42
N ALA A 20 -34.97 -35.24 -5.42
CA ALA A 20 -35.53 -35.78 -4.18
C ALA A 20 -36.94 -36.38 -4.36
N GLN A 21 -37.73 -35.85 -5.30
CA GLN A 21 -39.11 -36.31 -5.56
C GLN A 21 -39.19 -37.50 -6.50
N GLU A 22 -38.19 -37.68 -7.38
CA GLU A 22 -38.17 -38.74 -8.39
C GLU A 22 -37.76 -40.09 -7.77
N LYS A 23 -38.73 -41.02 -7.70
CA LYS A 23 -38.55 -42.34 -7.09
C LYS A 23 -37.88 -43.39 -8.01
N ASN A 24 -37.88 -43.15 -9.32
CA ASN A 24 -37.42 -44.13 -10.31
C ASN A 24 -36.01 -43.84 -10.86
N LEU A 25 -35.25 -42.90 -10.27
CA LEU A 25 -33.86 -42.67 -10.65
C LEU A 25 -32.97 -43.85 -10.21
N SER A 26 -32.18 -44.37 -11.13
CA SER A 26 -31.14 -45.33 -10.76
C SER A 26 -30.13 -44.70 -9.80
N PRO A 27 -29.58 -45.46 -8.82
CA PRO A 27 -28.60 -44.92 -7.88
C PRO A 27 -27.37 -44.26 -8.57
N ALA A 28 -26.94 -44.83 -9.70
CA ALA A 28 -25.83 -44.30 -10.49
C ALA A 28 -26.18 -42.95 -11.14
N LEU A 29 -27.40 -42.82 -11.71
CA LEU A 29 -27.84 -41.57 -12.32
C LEU A 29 -28.03 -40.46 -11.26
N LYS A 30 -28.62 -40.83 -10.11
CA LYS A 30 -28.78 -39.92 -8.98
C LYS A 30 -27.42 -39.36 -8.50
N ALA A 31 -26.46 -40.25 -8.26
CA ALA A 31 -25.10 -39.84 -7.87
C ALA A 31 -24.43 -38.94 -8.90
N SER A 32 -24.59 -39.23 -10.20
CA SER A 32 -24.05 -38.42 -11.29
C SER A 32 -24.66 -37.01 -11.33
N LEU A 33 -25.98 -36.90 -11.14
CA LEU A 33 -26.67 -35.60 -11.07
C LEU A 33 -26.25 -34.78 -9.83
N GLU A 34 -26.08 -35.41 -8.67
CA GLU A 34 -25.59 -34.77 -7.46
C GLU A 34 -24.16 -34.23 -7.65
N VAL A 35 -23.27 -34.97 -8.29
CA VAL A 35 -21.92 -34.52 -8.64
C VAL A 35 -21.96 -33.33 -9.61
N LEU A 36 -22.81 -33.38 -10.64
CA LEU A 36 -23.00 -32.28 -11.58
C LEU A 36 -23.47 -31.00 -10.87
N LEU A 37 -24.47 -31.12 -10.00
CA LEU A 37 -24.99 -30.01 -9.21
C LEU A 37 -23.91 -29.42 -8.27
N LEU A 38 -23.10 -30.28 -7.66
CA LEU A 38 -21.97 -29.85 -6.85
C LEU A 38 -20.97 -29.05 -7.68
N LEU A 39 -20.61 -29.53 -8.89
CA LEU A 39 -19.71 -28.81 -9.80
C LEU A 39 -20.28 -27.45 -10.23
N VAL A 40 -21.56 -27.39 -10.60
CA VAL A 40 -22.26 -26.14 -10.95
C VAL A 40 -22.25 -25.18 -9.76
N THR A 41 -22.51 -25.66 -8.55
CA THR A 41 -22.48 -24.85 -7.34
C THR A 41 -21.06 -24.26 -7.07
N ILE A 42 -20.02 -25.09 -7.21
CA ILE A 42 -18.65 -24.66 -7.05
C ILE A 42 -18.28 -23.60 -8.09
N LEU A 43 -18.68 -23.78 -9.35
CA LEU A 43 -18.43 -22.81 -10.42
C LEU A 43 -19.17 -21.49 -10.17
N ALA A 44 -20.46 -21.56 -9.81
CA ALA A 44 -21.26 -20.38 -9.47
C ALA A 44 -20.64 -19.61 -8.30
N ASN A 45 -20.19 -20.29 -7.24
CA ASN A 45 -19.52 -19.67 -6.10
C ASN A 45 -18.18 -19.02 -6.49
N ARG A 46 -17.41 -19.64 -7.39
CA ARG A 46 -16.17 -19.02 -7.92
C ARG A 46 -16.44 -17.77 -8.75
N LEU A 47 -17.45 -17.81 -9.60
CA LEU A 47 -17.89 -16.68 -10.42
C LEU A 47 -18.47 -15.55 -9.56
N GLY A 48 -19.13 -15.86 -8.45
CA GLY A 48 -19.69 -14.91 -7.49
C GLY A 48 -18.67 -14.18 -6.60
N LEU A 49 -17.37 -14.54 -6.66
CA LEU A 49 -16.34 -13.88 -5.87
C LEU A 49 -16.11 -12.43 -6.35
N ASN A 50 -16.18 -11.50 -5.41
CA ASN A 50 -15.99 -10.06 -5.61
C ASN A 50 -15.06 -9.47 -4.54
N SER A 51 -14.79 -8.16 -4.61
CA SER A 51 -13.90 -7.47 -3.67
C SER A 51 -14.42 -7.33 -2.24
N LYS A 52 -15.70 -7.65 -1.99
CA LYS A 52 -16.29 -7.64 -0.64
C LYS A 52 -16.16 -8.96 0.07
N ASN A 53 -16.31 -10.08 -0.67
CA ASN A 53 -16.32 -11.44 -0.14
C ASN A 53 -15.04 -12.23 -0.45
N SER A 54 -14.00 -11.57 -0.95
CA SER A 54 -12.71 -12.17 -1.26
C SER A 54 -11.58 -11.16 -1.17
N SER A 55 -10.33 -11.63 -1.24
CA SER A 55 -9.14 -10.77 -1.30
C SER A 55 -8.87 -10.17 -2.69
N LYS A 56 -9.83 -10.24 -3.63
CA LYS A 56 -9.69 -9.60 -4.96
C LYS A 56 -9.66 -8.08 -4.81
N PRO A 57 -8.65 -7.40 -5.37
CA PRO A 57 -8.63 -5.93 -5.37
C PRO A 57 -9.84 -5.38 -6.14
N PRO A 58 -10.45 -4.27 -5.69
CA PRO A 58 -11.60 -3.65 -6.39
C PRO A 58 -11.35 -3.35 -7.87
N SER A 59 -10.10 -3.12 -8.25
CA SER A 59 -9.70 -2.81 -9.64
C SER A 59 -9.68 -4.03 -10.57
N SER A 60 -9.61 -5.24 -10.03
CA SER A 60 -9.63 -6.51 -10.78
C SER A 60 -10.87 -7.37 -10.50
N ASP A 61 -11.89 -6.76 -9.92
CA ASP A 61 -13.17 -7.40 -9.59
C ASP A 61 -14.17 -7.27 -10.75
N PRO A 62 -14.41 -8.33 -11.54
CA PRO A 62 -15.38 -8.30 -12.64
C PRO A 62 -16.82 -8.18 -12.14
N ASN A 63 -17.09 -8.61 -10.89
CA ASN A 63 -18.41 -8.60 -10.26
C ASN A 63 -18.66 -7.36 -9.39
N ARG A 64 -17.83 -6.32 -9.53
CA ARG A 64 -17.99 -5.08 -8.78
C ARG A 64 -19.31 -4.41 -9.11
N LYS A 65 -20.26 -4.48 -8.18
CA LYS A 65 -21.51 -3.73 -8.31
C LYS A 65 -21.20 -2.24 -8.38
N LYS A 66 -21.42 -1.62 -9.53
CA LYS A 66 -21.43 -0.15 -9.64
C LYS A 66 -22.59 0.33 -8.75
N LYS A 67 -22.32 1.29 -7.85
CA LYS A 67 -23.41 1.95 -7.13
C LYS A 67 -24.37 2.53 -8.18
N SER A 68 -25.65 2.18 -8.12
CA SER A 68 -26.65 2.79 -8.97
C SER A 68 -26.66 4.30 -8.70
N LYS A 69 -26.94 5.12 -9.72
CA LYS A 69 -27.06 6.58 -9.55
C LYS A 69 -28.10 6.96 -8.50
N GLU A 70 -29.11 6.13 -8.31
CA GLU A 70 -30.20 6.30 -7.32
C GLU A 70 -29.74 6.05 -5.87
N GLN A 71 -28.71 5.21 -5.65
CA GLN A 71 -28.15 4.98 -4.32
C GLN A 71 -26.99 5.93 -3.97
N ALA A 72 -26.59 6.79 -4.90
CA ALA A 72 -25.61 7.83 -4.60
C ALA A 72 -26.31 8.97 -3.87
N THR A 73 -26.32 8.92 -2.53
CA THR A 73 -26.84 10.00 -1.66
C THR A 73 -26.06 11.32 -1.82
N ARG A 74 -24.96 11.32 -2.57
CA ARG A 74 -24.10 12.48 -2.80
C ARG A 74 -23.89 12.71 -4.29
N ARG A 75 -24.06 13.94 -4.74
CA ARG A 75 -23.77 14.36 -6.13
C ARG A 75 -22.26 14.29 -6.41
N PRO A 76 -21.82 13.99 -7.66
CA PRO A 76 -20.42 14.12 -8.03
C PRO A 76 -19.93 15.56 -7.84
N GLY A 77 -18.73 15.75 -7.28
CA GLY A 77 -18.15 17.06 -7.00
C GLY A 77 -18.05 17.38 -5.51
N GLY A 78 -17.75 18.64 -5.21
CA GLY A 78 -17.64 19.12 -3.82
C GLY A 78 -18.96 18.97 -3.08
N GLN A 79 -18.92 18.41 -1.88
CA GLN A 79 -20.10 18.22 -1.04
C GLN A 79 -20.37 19.49 -0.22
N PRO A 80 -21.64 19.79 0.17
CA PRO A 80 -21.92 20.87 1.10
C PRO A 80 -21.08 20.72 2.38
N GLY A 81 -20.41 21.80 2.80
CA GLY A 81 -19.49 21.80 3.94
C GLY A 81 -18.06 21.36 3.63
N HIS A 82 -17.75 20.92 2.39
CA HIS A 82 -16.36 20.69 1.99
C HIS A 82 -15.65 22.03 1.77
N ILE A 83 -14.64 22.31 2.59
CA ILE A 83 -13.77 23.48 2.41
C ILE A 83 -12.92 23.21 1.17
N GLY A 84 -13.24 23.86 0.06
CA GLY A 84 -12.46 23.80 -1.16
C GLY A 84 -11.05 24.32 -0.93
N THR A 85 -10.04 23.66 -1.51
CA THR A 85 -8.67 24.19 -1.55
C THR A 85 -8.58 25.17 -2.71
N THR A 86 -8.69 26.46 -2.44
CA THR A 86 -8.39 27.54 -3.38
C THR A 86 -6.93 27.97 -3.23
N LEU A 87 -6.31 28.33 -4.35
CA LEU A 87 -4.98 28.90 -4.35
C LEU A 87 -4.99 30.17 -3.50
N LYS A 88 -4.15 30.21 -2.47
CA LYS A 88 -4.01 31.42 -1.63
C LYS A 88 -2.98 32.36 -2.25
N PRO A 89 -3.13 33.69 -2.07
CA PRO A 89 -2.10 34.64 -2.48
C PRO A 89 -0.77 34.32 -1.84
N PHE A 90 0.31 34.51 -2.58
CA PHE A 90 1.70 34.39 -2.10
C PHE A 90 2.12 35.73 -1.51
N PRO A 91 2.74 35.76 -0.31
CA PRO A 91 3.13 37.00 0.34
C PRO A 91 4.22 37.77 -0.42
N ASP A 92 5.15 37.05 -1.05
CA ASP A 92 6.34 37.62 -1.71
C ASP A 92 6.32 37.25 -3.21
N PRO A 93 5.73 38.10 -4.06
CA PRO A 93 5.73 37.86 -5.51
C PRO A 93 7.10 38.19 -6.11
N ASP A 94 7.59 37.33 -7.04
CA ASP A 94 8.88 37.50 -7.72
C ASP A 94 8.91 38.77 -8.59
N LEU A 95 7.77 39.23 -9.10
CA LEU A 95 7.64 40.39 -9.96
C LEU A 95 6.33 41.13 -9.68
N VAL A 96 6.46 42.45 -9.42
CA VAL A 96 5.29 43.35 -9.29
C VAL A 96 5.21 44.25 -10.52
N LYS A 97 4.08 44.16 -11.24
CA LYS A 97 3.75 45.04 -12.38
C LYS A 97 2.66 46.00 -11.98
N VAL A 98 2.95 47.29 -11.93
CA VAL A 98 1.95 48.32 -11.67
C VAL A 98 1.29 48.73 -12.98
N ILE A 99 -0.04 48.68 -13.03
CA ILE A 99 -0.86 49.12 -14.15
C ILE A 99 -1.46 50.48 -13.76
N PRO A 100 -1.00 51.58 -14.32
CA PRO A 100 -1.57 52.90 -14.03
C PRO A 100 -2.96 53.06 -14.66
N VAL A 101 -3.83 53.83 -14.06
CA VAL A 101 -5.08 54.20 -14.66
C VAL A 101 -4.79 55.11 -15.86
N ASP A 102 -5.38 54.78 -17.04
CA ASP A 102 -5.32 55.64 -18.20
C ASP A 102 -6.13 56.91 -17.92
N ARG A 103 -5.44 58.03 -17.80
CA ARG A 103 -6.06 59.35 -17.49
C ARG A 103 -7.04 59.81 -18.55
N ASN A 104 -6.96 59.31 -19.78
CA ASN A 104 -7.90 59.62 -20.88
C ASN A 104 -9.26 58.92 -20.73
N THR A 105 -9.34 57.90 -19.91
CA THR A 105 -10.57 57.11 -19.70
C THR A 105 -11.39 57.58 -18.50
N VAL A 106 -10.88 58.54 -17.72
CA VAL A 106 -11.50 59.08 -16.53
C VAL A 106 -11.84 60.57 -16.71
N PRO A 107 -12.91 61.13 -16.07
CA PRO A 107 -13.22 62.55 -16.14
C PRO A 107 -12.04 63.43 -15.72
N GLN A 108 -11.89 64.60 -16.34
CA GLN A 108 -10.81 65.56 -15.96
C GLN A 108 -11.10 66.16 -14.58
N ARG A 109 -10.39 65.65 -13.55
CA ARG A 109 -10.46 66.07 -12.16
C ARG A 109 -9.11 65.78 -11.48
N ASP A 110 -8.90 66.34 -10.32
CA ASP A 110 -7.77 65.95 -9.48
C ASP A 110 -8.05 64.59 -8.84
N TYR A 111 -7.06 63.67 -8.91
CA TYR A 111 -7.12 62.35 -8.35
C TYR A 111 -5.98 62.11 -7.41
N GLN A 112 -6.28 61.50 -6.26
CA GLN A 112 -5.31 60.98 -5.32
C GLN A 112 -5.27 59.45 -5.42
N SER A 113 -4.08 58.84 -5.40
CA SER A 113 -3.92 57.39 -5.33
C SER A 113 -4.30 56.92 -3.92
N VAL A 114 -5.19 55.96 -3.83
CA VAL A 114 -5.71 55.38 -2.56
C VAL A 114 -5.26 53.92 -2.38
N GLY A 115 -4.43 53.35 -3.28
CA GLY A 115 -3.90 52.00 -3.20
C GLY A 115 -4.05 51.22 -4.51
N PHE A 116 -3.98 49.92 -4.41
CA PHE A 116 -4.00 49.00 -5.55
C PHE A 116 -4.98 47.83 -5.29
N GLU A 117 -5.74 47.45 -6.29
CA GLU A 117 -6.37 46.13 -6.37
C GLU A 117 -5.35 45.17 -6.91
N THR A 118 -5.03 44.07 -6.18
CA THR A 118 -3.99 43.14 -6.55
C THR A 118 -4.56 41.82 -7.08
N ARG A 119 -3.96 41.30 -8.13
CA ARG A 119 -4.21 39.96 -8.67
C ARG A 119 -2.89 39.29 -8.94
N GLN A 120 -2.77 38.01 -8.62
CA GLN A 120 -1.55 37.23 -8.84
C GLN A 120 -1.78 36.17 -9.89
N VAL A 121 -0.81 35.99 -10.78
CA VAL A 121 -0.72 34.88 -11.73
C VAL A 121 0.51 34.06 -11.30
N VAL A 122 0.28 32.78 -11.00
CA VAL A 122 1.36 31.84 -10.65
C VAL A 122 1.70 31.05 -11.91
N ASP A 123 2.92 31.18 -12.37
CA ASP A 123 3.42 30.52 -13.57
C ASP A 123 4.66 29.67 -13.23
N LEU A 124 5.16 28.90 -14.18
CA LEU A 124 6.30 28.00 -14.05
C LEU A 124 7.33 28.29 -15.14
N ASP A 125 8.54 28.66 -14.76
CA ASP A 125 9.72 28.77 -15.63
C ASP A 125 10.68 27.61 -15.36
N ILE A 126 10.81 26.69 -16.33
CA ILE A 126 11.73 25.55 -16.21
C ILE A 126 12.91 25.77 -17.14
N ARG A 127 14.09 25.97 -16.57
CA ARG A 127 15.33 26.21 -17.32
C ARG A 127 16.49 25.38 -16.80
N LYS A 128 17.38 24.95 -17.73
CA LYS A 128 18.65 24.35 -17.36
C LYS A 128 19.61 25.42 -16.82
N PHE A 129 20.40 25.03 -15.83
CA PHE A 129 21.47 25.85 -15.26
C PHE A 129 22.81 25.13 -15.47
N ILE A 130 23.77 25.79 -16.14
CA ILE A 130 25.07 25.23 -16.49
C ILE A 130 26.13 26.03 -15.76
N THR A 131 26.98 25.35 -14.96
CA THR A 131 28.15 25.90 -14.32
C THR A 131 29.41 25.40 -15.03
N GLU A 132 30.24 26.28 -15.56
CA GLU A 132 31.55 25.95 -16.10
C GLU A 132 32.63 26.22 -15.05
N TRP A 133 33.40 25.21 -14.73
CA TRP A 133 34.54 25.30 -13.83
C TRP A 133 35.80 25.38 -14.63
N ARG A 134 36.59 26.45 -14.45
CA ARG A 134 37.88 26.66 -15.13
C ARG A 134 38.99 26.59 -14.10
N ALA A 135 39.81 25.51 -14.19
CA ALA A 135 41.00 25.40 -13.38
C ALA A 135 42.16 26.16 -14.04
N GLU A 136 42.78 27.08 -13.33
CA GLU A 136 43.94 27.80 -13.82
C GLU A 136 45.12 26.87 -14.03
N ILE A 137 45.88 27.08 -15.10
CA ILE A 137 47.10 26.35 -15.43
C ILE A 137 48.27 27.34 -15.41
N LEU A 138 49.20 27.15 -14.50
CA LEU A 138 50.46 27.90 -14.45
C LEU A 138 51.57 27.05 -15.06
N GLU A 139 52.47 27.67 -15.80
CA GLU A 139 53.65 27.01 -16.37
C GLU A 139 54.91 27.75 -15.89
N ASP A 140 55.90 27.05 -15.34
CA ASP A 140 57.15 27.62 -14.91
C ASP A 140 58.16 27.77 -16.08
N GLN A 141 59.27 28.40 -15.83
CA GLN A 141 60.34 28.64 -16.84
C GLN A 141 60.94 27.35 -17.42
N LYS A 142 60.71 26.20 -16.78
CA LYS A 142 61.15 24.87 -17.24
C LYS A 142 60.06 24.09 -17.98
N GLY A 143 58.91 24.72 -18.25
CA GLY A 143 57.76 24.08 -18.93
C GLY A 143 56.93 23.16 -18.04
N LYS A 144 57.12 23.14 -16.73
CA LYS A 144 56.34 22.35 -15.80
C LYS A 144 54.99 23.04 -15.50
N ARG A 145 53.90 22.31 -15.71
CA ARG A 145 52.55 22.81 -15.52
C ARG A 145 51.97 22.44 -14.16
N TYR A 146 51.26 23.36 -13.57
CA TYR A 146 50.56 23.27 -12.30
C TYR A 146 49.09 23.63 -12.59
N VAL A 147 48.17 22.70 -12.30
CA VAL A 147 46.74 22.87 -12.56
C VAL A 147 46.02 22.98 -11.22
N ALA A 148 45.14 23.96 -11.08
CA ALA A 148 44.29 24.13 -9.90
C ALA A 148 43.37 22.90 -9.75
N THR A 149 43.07 22.51 -8.50
CA THR A 149 42.24 21.34 -8.17
C THR A 149 40.78 21.71 -8.33
N PHE A 150 40.02 20.86 -9.05
CA PHE A 150 38.57 20.97 -9.12
C PHE A 150 37.92 20.62 -7.78
N PRO A 151 36.70 21.12 -7.49
CA PRO A 151 35.92 20.67 -6.37
C PRO A 151 35.74 19.15 -6.39
N LYS A 152 35.61 18.50 -5.19
CA LYS A 152 35.60 17.05 -4.99
C LYS A 152 34.49 16.30 -5.82
N ASP A 153 33.40 16.98 -6.09
CA ASP A 153 32.24 16.47 -6.83
C ASP A 153 32.29 16.82 -8.35
N VAL A 154 33.29 17.55 -8.82
CA VAL A 154 33.51 17.86 -10.23
C VAL A 154 34.63 16.95 -10.78
N THR A 155 34.22 15.78 -11.26
CA THR A 155 35.14 14.68 -11.61
C THR A 155 35.23 14.36 -13.11
N ARG A 156 34.32 14.93 -13.92
CA ARG A 156 34.22 14.66 -15.36
C ARG A 156 34.16 15.95 -16.17
N PRO A 157 34.62 15.93 -17.42
CA PRO A 157 34.53 17.10 -18.30
C PRO A 157 33.11 17.65 -18.46
N VAL A 158 32.12 16.76 -18.50
CA VAL A 158 30.68 17.07 -18.50
C VAL A 158 29.97 16.05 -17.59
N GLN A 159 29.13 16.54 -16.69
CA GLN A 159 28.39 15.71 -15.76
C GLN A 159 27.04 16.32 -15.39
N TYR A 160 26.09 15.47 -14.95
CA TYR A 160 24.82 15.92 -14.45
C TYR A 160 24.95 16.38 -12.99
N GLY A 161 24.38 17.54 -12.69
CA GLY A 161 24.28 18.06 -11.33
C GLY A 161 23.22 17.33 -10.49
N ILE A 162 23.20 17.62 -9.19
CA ILE A 162 22.29 17.01 -8.21
C ILE A 162 20.82 17.20 -8.63
N GLY A 163 20.42 18.35 -9.17
CA GLY A 163 19.05 18.64 -9.56
C GLY A 163 18.52 17.67 -10.63
N VAL A 164 19.34 17.31 -11.61
CA VAL A 164 18.99 16.32 -12.65
C VAL A 164 18.83 14.93 -12.03
N LYS A 165 19.78 14.51 -11.17
CA LYS A 165 19.71 13.21 -10.47
C LYS A 165 18.46 13.09 -9.60
N VAL A 166 18.17 14.10 -8.79
CA VAL A 166 16.97 14.18 -7.93
C VAL A 166 15.70 14.02 -8.74
N ASN A 167 15.57 14.79 -9.83
CA ASN A 167 14.38 14.76 -10.67
C ASN A 167 14.20 13.39 -11.35
N ALA A 168 15.26 12.82 -11.90
CA ALA A 168 15.21 11.51 -12.55
C ALA A 168 14.83 10.39 -11.58
N VAL A 169 15.41 10.37 -10.37
CA VAL A 169 15.08 9.38 -9.32
C VAL A 169 13.66 9.62 -8.78
N TYR A 170 13.24 10.86 -8.57
CA TYR A 170 11.88 11.21 -8.18
C TYR A 170 10.86 10.69 -9.19
N MET A 171 11.06 10.97 -10.47
CA MET A 171 10.15 10.52 -11.52
C MET A 171 10.12 9.00 -11.64
N SER A 172 11.27 8.33 -11.63
CA SER A 172 11.36 6.88 -11.81
C SER A 172 10.90 6.08 -10.59
N GLN A 173 11.32 6.44 -9.38
CA GLN A 173 11.11 5.64 -8.18
C GLN A 173 9.91 6.09 -7.33
N TYR A 174 9.55 7.38 -7.38
CA TYR A 174 8.42 7.90 -6.63
C TYR A 174 7.17 8.05 -7.47
N GLN A 175 7.26 8.66 -8.65
CA GLN A 175 6.15 8.84 -9.59
C GLN A 175 5.93 7.64 -10.52
N LEU A 176 6.88 6.69 -10.57
CA LEU A 176 6.81 5.45 -11.34
C LEU A 176 6.73 5.68 -12.86
N VAL A 177 7.29 6.79 -13.34
CA VAL A 177 7.32 7.11 -14.77
C VAL A 177 8.33 6.20 -15.47
N PRO A 178 7.97 5.57 -16.62
CA PRO A 178 8.89 4.79 -17.43
C PRO A 178 10.09 5.61 -17.91
N TYR A 179 11.26 4.98 -18.04
CA TYR A 179 12.51 5.69 -18.34
C TYR A 179 12.47 6.45 -19.65
N ASN A 180 11.91 5.88 -20.71
CA ASN A 180 11.75 6.56 -21.98
C ASN A 180 10.94 7.86 -21.87
N ARG A 181 9.90 7.88 -21.06
CA ARG A 181 9.10 9.11 -20.81
C ARG A 181 9.87 10.12 -19.98
N ILE A 182 10.79 9.67 -19.13
CA ILE A 182 11.68 10.57 -18.39
C ILE A 182 12.71 11.18 -19.34
N GLU A 183 13.26 10.41 -20.29
CA GLU A 183 14.13 10.91 -21.37
C GLU A 183 13.43 12.02 -22.15
N ASP A 184 12.20 11.74 -22.63
CA ASP A 184 11.38 12.72 -23.36
C ASP A 184 11.14 13.99 -22.54
N HIS A 185 10.76 13.84 -21.26
CA HIS A 185 10.51 14.96 -20.37
C HIS A 185 11.73 15.88 -20.20
N PHE A 186 12.93 15.31 -19.95
CA PHE A 186 14.15 16.12 -19.84
C PHE A 186 14.54 16.81 -21.13
N LEU A 187 14.35 16.12 -22.27
CA LEU A 187 14.66 16.67 -23.58
C LEU A 187 13.68 17.80 -23.94
N ASP A 188 12.39 17.54 -23.87
CA ASP A 188 11.34 18.45 -24.32
C ASP A 188 11.21 19.69 -23.44
N GLN A 189 11.26 19.51 -22.11
CA GLN A 189 11.03 20.61 -21.17
C GLN A 189 12.29 21.41 -20.84
N MET A 190 13.47 20.79 -20.89
CA MET A 190 14.71 21.40 -20.39
C MET A 190 15.87 21.36 -21.40
N SER A 191 15.69 20.73 -22.54
CA SER A 191 16.76 20.50 -23.54
C SER A 191 17.99 19.84 -22.91
N ILE A 192 17.78 18.85 -22.01
CA ILE A 192 18.84 18.07 -21.35
C ILE A 192 18.74 16.62 -21.86
N PRO A 193 19.72 16.11 -22.61
CA PRO A 193 19.72 14.71 -23.06
C PRO A 193 20.09 13.79 -21.88
N VAL A 194 19.12 13.12 -21.28
CA VAL A 194 19.33 12.12 -20.23
C VAL A 194 18.94 10.76 -20.81
N SER A 195 19.85 9.78 -20.80
CA SER A 195 19.56 8.43 -21.30
C SER A 195 19.00 7.52 -20.22
N ALA A 196 18.28 6.46 -20.61
CA ALA A 196 17.81 5.41 -19.70
C ALA A 196 18.96 4.80 -18.88
N GLY A 197 20.15 4.64 -19.48
CA GLY A 197 21.36 4.19 -18.77
C GLY A 197 21.80 5.15 -17.66
N SER A 198 21.69 6.46 -17.91
CA SER A 198 21.96 7.48 -16.88
C SER A 198 20.97 7.41 -15.74
N ILE A 199 19.67 7.22 -16.01
CA ILE A 199 18.62 7.06 -15.00
C ILE A 199 18.88 5.82 -14.14
N VAL A 200 19.25 4.70 -14.74
CA VAL A 200 19.64 3.46 -14.02
C VAL A 200 20.81 3.74 -13.09
N ASN A 201 21.84 4.47 -13.56
CA ASN A 201 23.00 4.81 -12.75
C ASN A 201 22.65 5.75 -11.58
N PHE A 202 21.74 6.72 -11.79
CA PHE A 202 21.27 7.60 -10.71
C PHE A 202 20.50 6.82 -9.64
N ASN A 203 19.67 5.86 -10.06
CA ASN A 203 18.95 4.98 -9.14
C ASN A 203 19.91 4.08 -8.35
N ARG A 204 20.98 3.60 -8.98
CA ARG A 204 22.03 2.82 -8.31
C ARG A 204 22.83 3.67 -7.32
N ASP A 205 23.25 4.89 -7.69
CA ASP A 205 23.90 5.83 -6.80
C ASP A 205 23.03 6.12 -5.55
N ALA A 206 21.71 6.35 -5.75
CA ALA A 206 20.78 6.53 -4.63
C ALA A 206 20.67 5.26 -3.76
N PHE A 207 20.61 4.08 -4.35
CA PHE A 207 20.56 2.80 -3.63
C PHE A 207 21.79 2.57 -2.75
N GLU A 208 22.99 2.82 -3.27
CA GLU A 208 24.25 2.65 -2.55
C GLU A 208 24.32 3.62 -1.36
N ARG A 209 23.95 4.89 -1.55
CA ARG A 209 23.90 5.90 -0.47
C ARG A 209 22.88 5.58 0.63
N LEU A 210 21.92 4.70 0.39
CA LEU A 210 20.87 4.34 1.33
C LEU A 210 21.19 3.09 2.17
N GLU A 211 22.41 2.57 2.16
CA GLU A 211 22.77 1.40 2.95
C GLU A 211 22.63 1.65 4.47
N LEU A 212 23.11 2.79 4.94
CA LEU A 212 22.95 3.20 6.35
C LEU A 212 21.48 3.40 6.73
N PHE A 213 20.68 3.99 5.83
CA PHE A 213 19.26 4.14 6.06
C PHE A 213 18.57 2.77 6.23
N GLU A 214 18.90 1.79 5.39
CA GLU A 214 18.28 0.47 5.46
C GLU A 214 18.55 -0.20 6.82
N SER A 215 19.79 -0.16 7.29
CA SER A 215 20.16 -0.69 8.60
C SER A 215 19.48 0.06 9.74
N TRP A 216 19.42 1.39 9.65
CA TRP A 216 18.79 2.23 10.64
C TRP A 216 17.26 1.99 10.72
N VAL A 217 16.55 1.96 9.59
CA VAL A 217 15.09 1.77 9.58
C VAL A 217 14.68 0.38 10.08
N LYS A 218 15.49 -0.66 9.81
CA LYS A 218 15.28 -1.99 10.39
C LYS A 218 15.38 -1.95 11.91
N GLY A 219 16.37 -1.25 12.47
CA GLY A 219 16.49 -1.04 13.92
C GLY A 219 15.29 -0.30 14.51
N GLN A 220 14.81 0.77 13.85
CA GLN A 220 13.62 1.51 14.29
C GLN A 220 12.36 0.63 14.33
N LEU A 221 12.16 -0.21 13.31
CA LEU A 221 11.03 -1.14 13.27
C LEU A 221 11.13 -2.23 14.34
N VAL A 222 12.32 -2.78 14.58
CA VAL A 222 12.55 -3.76 15.65
C VAL A 222 12.24 -3.19 17.03
N SER A 223 12.53 -1.91 17.26
CA SER A 223 12.29 -1.22 18.53
C SER A 223 10.86 -0.69 18.70
N SER A 224 10.00 -0.84 17.68
CA SER A 224 8.63 -0.32 17.73
C SER A 224 7.71 -1.21 18.55
N ALA A 225 6.71 -0.63 19.22
CA ALA A 225 5.71 -1.38 19.99
C ALA A 225 4.78 -2.23 19.10
N LEU A 226 4.44 -1.70 17.91
CA LEU A 226 3.59 -2.34 16.92
C LEU A 226 4.16 -2.17 15.53
N ILE A 227 4.14 -3.25 14.74
CA ILE A 227 4.44 -3.24 13.31
C ILE A 227 3.32 -3.92 12.53
N HIS A 228 3.18 -3.49 11.30
CA HIS A 228 2.32 -4.08 10.30
C HIS A 228 3.16 -4.90 9.33
N SER A 229 2.75 -6.13 9.03
CA SER A 229 3.42 -6.97 8.05
C SER A 229 2.43 -7.50 7.01
N ASP A 230 2.86 -7.49 5.76
CA ASP A 230 2.10 -8.04 4.62
C ASP A 230 3.07 -8.36 3.49
N GLU A 231 2.67 -9.19 2.53
CA GLU A 231 3.46 -9.49 1.36
C GLU A 231 2.60 -9.57 0.10
N THR A 232 3.23 -9.30 -1.02
CA THR A 232 2.55 -9.35 -2.31
C THR A 232 3.40 -10.01 -3.38
N GLY A 233 2.75 -10.77 -4.28
CA GLY A 233 3.42 -11.31 -5.46
C GLY A 233 3.82 -10.20 -6.42
N ILE A 234 5.07 -10.22 -6.87
CA ILE A 234 5.63 -9.36 -7.92
C ILE A 234 6.19 -10.22 -9.05
N ASN A 235 6.32 -9.66 -10.24
CA ASN A 235 6.96 -10.31 -11.36
C ASN A 235 8.37 -9.76 -11.53
N ILE A 236 9.37 -10.66 -11.54
CA ILE A 236 10.77 -10.32 -11.80
C ILE A 236 11.30 -11.25 -12.90
N GLY A 237 11.67 -10.67 -14.04
CA GLY A 237 12.20 -11.44 -15.17
C GLY A 237 11.23 -12.52 -15.70
N GLY A 238 9.92 -12.23 -15.72
CA GLY A 238 8.88 -13.19 -16.12
C GLY A 238 8.50 -14.21 -15.03
N THR A 239 9.20 -14.24 -13.90
CA THR A 239 8.95 -15.22 -12.82
C THR A 239 8.26 -14.54 -11.63
N ARG A 240 7.28 -15.23 -11.04
CA ARG A 240 6.63 -14.78 -9.81
C ARG A 240 7.59 -14.83 -8.63
N ARG A 241 7.80 -13.69 -7.99
CA ARG A 241 8.58 -13.48 -6.78
C ARG A 241 7.71 -12.76 -5.75
N TRP A 242 8.29 -12.37 -4.63
CA TRP A 242 7.55 -11.77 -3.52
C TRP A 242 8.20 -10.48 -3.06
N LEU A 243 7.38 -9.56 -2.64
CA LEU A 243 7.78 -8.34 -1.97
C LEU A 243 7.15 -8.35 -0.59
N HIS A 244 7.98 -8.32 0.43
CA HIS A 244 7.59 -8.22 1.83
C HIS A 244 7.59 -6.76 2.26
N ASN A 245 6.65 -6.41 3.10
CA ASN A 245 6.55 -5.11 3.74
C ASN A 245 6.48 -5.28 5.23
N VAL A 246 7.32 -4.54 5.95
CA VAL A 246 7.17 -4.29 7.38
C VAL A 246 7.13 -2.80 7.59
N SER A 247 6.10 -2.30 8.27
CA SER A 247 5.91 -0.87 8.44
C SER A 247 5.13 -0.55 9.72
N ASN A 248 5.18 0.71 10.13
CA ASN A 248 4.30 1.32 11.10
C ASN A 248 3.88 2.73 10.64
N GLU A 249 3.32 3.55 11.48
CA GLU A 249 2.92 4.92 11.15
C GLU A 249 4.11 5.81 10.74
N ASN A 250 5.32 5.53 11.23
CA ASN A 250 6.52 6.35 11.06
C ASN A 250 7.49 5.80 10.02
N PHE A 251 7.59 4.48 9.86
CA PHE A 251 8.63 3.81 9.11
C PHE A 251 8.06 2.79 8.13
N THR A 252 8.80 2.53 7.04
CA THR A 252 8.45 1.53 6.04
C THR A 252 9.73 0.84 5.54
N CYS A 253 9.71 -0.48 5.50
CA CYS A 253 10.76 -1.30 4.90
C CYS A 253 10.17 -2.30 3.92
N PHE A 254 10.59 -2.24 2.66
CA PHE A 254 10.25 -3.20 1.62
C PHE A 254 11.42 -4.12 1.34
N TYR A 255 11.14 -5.40 1.15
CA TYR A 255 12.16 -6.41 0.88
C TYR A 255 11.70 -7.38 -0.23
N PRO A 256 12.36 -7.40 -1.40
CA PRO A 256 12.02 -8.33 -2.47
C PRO A 256 12.77 -9.65 -2.27
N HIS A 257 12.07 -10.79 -2.39
CA HIS A 257 12.67 -12.10 -2.22
C HIS A 257 12.12 -13.13 -3.21
N ALA A 258 12.89 -14.19 -3.47
CA ALA A 258 12.49 -15.29 -4.36
C ALA A 258 11.32 -16.10 -3.80
N LYS A 259 11.28 -16.29 -2.47
CA LYS A 259 10.30 -17.09 -1.75
C LYS A 259 9.35 -16.21 -0.93
N ARG A 260 8.16 -16.75 -0.61
CA ARG A 260 7.15 -16.07 0.23
C ARG A 260 7.38 -16.32 1.73
N GLY A 261 7.93 -17.48 2.10
CA GLY A 261 7.90 -18.02 3.46
C GLY A 261 8.89 -17.39 4.44
N SER A 262 9.08 -18.10 5.56
CA SER A 262 9.92 -17.65 6.67
C SER A 262 11.37 -17.36 6.28
N GLU A 263 11.93 -18.04 5.28
CA GLU A 263 13.27 -17.75 4.76
C GLU A 263 13.43 -16.26 4.36
N ALA A 264 12.42 -15.70 3.65
CA ALA A 264 12.44 -14.30 3.28
C ALA A 264 12.31 -13.35 4.48
N MET A 265 11.54 -13.75 5.47
CA MET A 265 11.34 -12.97 6.71
C MET A 265 12.62 -12.98 7.56
N ASP A 266 13.31 -14.13 7.63
CA ASP A 266 14.58 -14.29 8.33
C ASP A 266 15.68 -13.44 7.67
N GLU A 267 15.80 -13.51 6.33
CA GLU A 267 16.78 -12.70 5.59
C GLU A 267 16.51 -11.19 5.68
N MET A 268 15.25 -10.77 5.75
CA MET A 268 14.90 -9.37 5.97
C MET A 268 15.41 -8.85 7.31
N GLY A 269 15.50 -9.73 8.33
CA GLY A 269 16.15 -9.47 9.62
C GLY A 269 15.36 -8.58 10.57
N ILE A 270 14.05 -8.30 10.30
CA ILE A 270 13.19 -7.51 11.20
C ILE A 270 12.38 -8.45 12.09
N LEU A 271 11.57 -9.34 11.50
CA LEU A 271 10.64 -10.19 12.25
C LEU A 271 11.35 -11.16 13.20
N SER A 272 12.50 -11.69 12.81
CA SER A 272 13.31 -12.59 13.63
C SER A 272 13.85 -11.95 14.92
N ALA A 273 14.04 -10.64 14.92
CA ALA A 273 14.52 -9.88 16.08
C ALA A 273 13.39 -9.17 16.86
N TYR A 274 12.16 -9.18 16.33
CA TYR A 274 11.06 -8.40 16.85
C TYR A 274 10.34 -9.09 18.01
N GLN A 275 10.02 -8.34 19.07
CA GLN A 275 9.35 -8.84 20.29
C GLN A 275 8.01 -8.16 20.59
N GLY A 276 7.64 -7.13 19.83
CA GLY A 276 6.40 -6.38 20.01
C GLY A 276 5.18 -7.07 19.35
N ILE A 277 4.17 -6.27 18.99
CA ILE A 277 2.93 -6.74 18.37
C ILE A 277 3.04 -6.70 16.86
N ILE A 278 2.79 -7.83 16.19
CA ILE A 278 2.72 -7.94 14.73
C ILE A 278 1.25 -7.93 14.28
N CYS A 279 0.85 -6.92 13.51
CA CYS A 279 -0.45 -6.88 12.84
C CYS A 279 -0.36 -7.50 11.44
N HIS A 280 -1.17 -8.54 11.14
CA HIS A 280 -1.10 -9.29 9.87
C HIS A 280 -2.42 -9.97 9.49
N ASP A 281 -2.46 -10.67 8.33
CA ASP A 281 -3.63 -11.31 7.73
C ASP A 281 -3.93 -12.76 8.20
N HIS A 282 -3.34 -13.22 9.29
CA HIS A 282 -3.41 -14.60 9.77
C HIS A 282 -2.57 -15.61 8.95
N TRP A 283 -1.66 -15.20 8.07
CA TRP A 283 -0.81 -16.17 7.40
C TRP A 283 0.15 -16.84 8.39
N LYS A 284 0.11 -18.18 8.44
CA LYS A 284 0.78 -18.98 9.49
C LYS A 284 2.25 -18.68 9.77
N PRO A 285 3.11 -18.41 8.76
CA PRO A 285 4.52 -18.11 9.03
C PRO A 285 4.76 -16.93 9.98
N TYR A 286 3.86 -15.95 10.03
CA TYR A 286 3.99 -14.81 10.95
C TYR A 286 3.98 -15.22 12.42
N PHE A 287 3.25 -16.28 12.79
CA PHE A 287 3.17 -16.77 14.17
C PHE A 287 4.47 -17.40 14.70
N LYS A 288 5.52 -17.48 13.89
CA LYS A 288 6.84 -17.87 14.34
C LYS A 288 7.62 -16.73 14.99
N TYR A 289 7.17 -15.49 14.82
CA TYR A 289 7.89 -14.27 15.17
C TYR A 289 7.08 -13.42 16.16
N GLY A 290 7.80 -12.52 16.85
CA GLY A 290 7.21 -11.55 17.74
C GLY A 290 6.73 -12.09 19.07
N GLY A 291 6.39 -11.18 19.97
CA GLY A 291 5.86 -11.50 21.29
C GLY A 291 4.33 -11.67 21.27
N SER A 292 3.64 -10.97 20.41
CA SER A 292 2.17 -10.93 20.31
C SER A 292 1.69 -10.66 18.88
N HIS A 293 0.43 -11.04 18.61
CA HIS A 293 -0.17 -10.84 17.30
C HIS A 293 -1.48 -10.06 17.38
N ALA A 294 -1.78 -9.33 16.31
CA ALA A 294 -3.07 -8.71 16.06
C ALA A 294 -3.54 -9.09 14.65
N LEU A 295 -4.77 -9.58 14.54
CA LEU A 295 -5.30 -10.05 13.26
C LEU A 295 -6.12 -8.99 12.55
N CYS A 296 -5.94 -8.90 11.24
CA CYS A 296 -6.67 -7.96 10.39
C CYS A 296 -8.16 -8.31 10.29
N ASN A 297 -9.01 -7.59 11.02
CA ASN A 297 -10.45 -7.84 10.97
C ASN A 297 -11.09 -7.47 9.63
N ALA A 298 -10.46 -6.65 8.79
CA ALA A 298 -10.95 -6.43 7.43
C ALA A 298 -10.92 -7.71 6.57
N HIS A 299 -9.97 -8.62 6.80
CA HIS A 299 -9.94 -9.95 6.20
C HIS A 299 -11.02 -10.85 6.78
N HIS A 300 -11.21 -10.86 8.11
CA HIS A 300 -12.28 -11.61 8.75
C HIS A 300 -13.66 -11.17 8.24
N LEU A 301 -13.92 -9.86 8.12
CA LEU A 301 -15.20 -9.36 7.58
C LEU A 301 -15.47 -9.85 6.16
N ARG A 302 -14.45 -9.86 5.28
CA ARG A 302 -14.60 -10.38 3.90
C ARG A 302 -14.89 -11.88 3.87
N GLU A 303 -14.26 -12.66 4.73
CA GLU A 303 -14.48 -14.09 4.84
C GLU A 303 -15.83 -14.40 5.48
N LEU A 304 -16.28 -13.63 6.48
CA LEU A 304 -17.61 -13.72 7.08
C LEU A 304 -18.72 -13.39 6.06
N GLU A 305 -18.54 -12.31 5.27
CA GLU A 305 -19.49 -11.96 4.21
C GLU A 305 -19.60 -13.11 3.17
N ARG A 306 -18.46 -13.72 2.80
CA ARG A 306 -18.47 -14.90 1.94
C ARG A 306 -19.21 -16.08 2.58
N ALA A 307 -18.97 -16.39 3.87
CA ALA A 307 -19.62 -17.48 4.57
C ALA A 307 -21.13 -17.26 4.67
N ALA A 308 -21.57 -16.04 4.93
CA ALA A 308 -22.99 -15.68 4.90
C ALA A 308 -23.60 -15.79 3.51
N GLU A 309 -22.94 -15.24 2.47
CA GLU A 309 -23.47 -15.21 1.10
C GLU A 309 -23.47 -16.58 0.41
N GLN A 310 -22.32 -17.32 0.50
CA GLN A 310 -22.12 -18.55 -0.26
C GLN A 310 -22.44 -19.82 0.54
N ASP A 311 -22.02 -19.85 1.82
CA ASP A 311 -22.22 -21.03 2.67
C ASP A 311 -23.52 -20.91 3.50
N LYS A 312 -24.28 -19.78 3.35
CA LYS A 312 -25.58 -19.48 4.02
C LYS A 312 -25.52 -19.56 5.55
N GLN A 313 -24.37 -19.24 6.11
CA GLN A 313 -24.10 -19.29 7.56
C GLN A 313 -24.66 -18.04 8.25
N LYS A 314 -25.68 -18.18 9.09
CA LYS A 314 -26.28 -17.06 9.83
C LYS A 314 -25.35 -16.50 10.90
N TRP A 315 -24.61 -17.37 11.59
CA TRP A 315 -23.63 -16.98 12.59
C TRP A 315 -22.58 -15.99 12.00
N ALA A 316 -22.22 -16.17 10.74
CA ALA A 316 -21.23 -15.32 10.08
C ALA A 316 -21.73 -13.88 9.91
N GLU A 317 -23.01 -13.69 9.60
CA GLU A 317 -23.62 -12.37 9.53
C GLU A 317 -23.65 -11.69 10.91
N GLN A 318 -24.03 -12.44 11.96
CA GLN A 318 -24.07 -11.95 13.34
C GLN A 318 -22.68 -11.58 13.85
N MET A 319 -21.67 -12.41 13.60
CA MET A 319 -20.28 -12.13 13.96
C MET A 319 -19.74 -10.89 13.24
N MET A 320 -20.09 -10.73 11.96
CA MET A 320 -19.71 -9.53 11.19
C MET A 320 -20.33 -8.26 11.80
N MET A 321 -21.60 -8.31 12.21
CA MET A 321 -22.26 -7.20 12.89
C MET A 321 -21.61 -6.90 14.24
N LEU A 322 -21.31 -7.91 15.05
CA LEU A 322 -20.65 -7.75 16.34
C LEU A 322 -19.26 -7.10 16.18
N LEU A 323 -18.40 -7.57 15.27
CA LEU A 323 -17.08 -6.98 15.06
C LEU A 323 -17.17 -5.50 14.63
N LYS A 324 -18.14 -5.14 13.79
CA LYS A 324 -18.39 -3.75 13.39
C LYS A 324 -18.89 -2.90 14.56
N GLU A 325 -19.76 -3.45 15.41
CA GLU A 325 -20.26 -2.80 16.62
C GLU A 325 -19.13 -2.50 17.60
N ILE A 326 -18.29 -3.51 17.89
CA ILE A 326 -17.10 -3.35 18.74
C ILE A 326 -16.19 -2.25 18.20
N ASN A 327 -15.87 -2.29 16.89
CA ASN A 327 -15.02 -1.26 16.29
C ASN A 327 -15.61 0.15 16.42
N LYS A 328 -16.93 0.30 16.27
CA LYS A 328 -17.61 1.58 16.50
C LYS A 328 -17.51 2.02 17.96
N ALA A 329 -17.69 1.10 18.91
CA ALA A 329 -17.55 1.38 20.34
C ALA A 329 -16.11 1.81 20.71
N VAL A 330 -15.09 1.13 20.17
CA VAL A 330 -13.67 1.50 20.35
C VAL A 330 -13.40 2.92 19.85
N HIS A 331 -13.90 3.27 18.67
CA HIS A 331 -13.76 4.63 18.14
C HIS A 331 -14.46 5.67 19.02
N ALA A 332 -15.64 5.36 19.53
CA ALA A 332 -16.38 6.26 20.42
C ALA A 332 -15.70 6.43 21.80
N ALA A 333 -14.99 5.41 22.27
CA ALA A 333 -14.22 5.42 23.51
C ALA A 333 -12.81 6.04 23.39
N GLY A 334 -12.42 6.49 22.19
CA GLY A 334 -11.12 7.13 21.98
C GLY A 334 -9.95 6.18 21.78
N GLY A 335 -10.19 4.90 21.42
CA GLY A 335 -9.14 3.97 20.98
C GLY A 335 -9.08 2.62 21.72
N CYS A 336 -9.62 2.51 22.93
CA CYS A 336 -9.77 1.24 23.63
C CYS A 336 -11.01 1.26 24.55
N LEU A 337 -11.50 0.09 24.93
CA LEU A 337 -12.64 -0.06 25.83
C LEU A 337 -12.19 -0.32 27.25
N GLU A 338 -13.00 0.09 28.21
CA GLU A 338 -12.85 -0.29 29.61
C GLU A 338 -13.02 -1.80 29.82
N THR A 339 -12.40 -2.35 30.88
CA THR A 339 -12.39 -3.78 31.19
C THR A 339 -13.79 -4.38 31.19
N ALA A 340 -14.74 -3.75 31.89
CA ALA A 340 -16.11 -4.26 31.99
C ALA A 340 -16.82 -4.34 30.64
N GLN A 341 -16.63 -3.35 29.77
CA GLN A 341 -17.22 -3.29 28.44
C GLN A 341 -16.54 -4.31 27.50
N SER A 342 -15.23 -4.46 27.60
CA SER A 342 -14.49 -5.45 26.80
C SER A 342 -14.87 -6.89 27.18
N GLU A 343 -15.06 -7.19 28.46
CA GLU A 343 -15.52 -8.50 28.91
C GLU A 343 -16.97 -8.79 28.49
N HIS A 344 -17.84 -7.77 28.50
CA HIS A 344 -19.19 -7.91 27.93
C HIS A 344 -19.17 -8.32 26.45
N TYR A 345 -18.33 -7.66 25.62
CA TYR A 345 -18.17 -8.01 24.21
C TYR A 345 -17.52 -9.38 24.00
N ARG A 346 -16.53 -9.75 24.81
CA ARG A 346 -15.94 -11.10 24.80
C ARG A 346 -16.97 -12.19 25.08
N LYS A 347 -17.85 -11.96 26.05
CA LYS A 347 -18.94 -12.90 26.35
C LYS A 347 -19.86 -13.07 25.13
N ARG A 348 -20.33 -11.98 24.55
CA ARG A 348 -21.18 -12.03 23.32
C ARG A 348 -20.46 -12.74 22.17
N TYR A 349 -19.17 -12.48 21.98
CA TYR A 349 -18.34 -13.13 20.96
C TYR A 349 -18.29 -14.66 21.16
N ARG A 350 -18.04 -15.11 22.37
CA ARG A 350 -18.00 -16.55 22.73
C ARG A 350 -19.36 -17.20 22.63
N ASP A 351 -20.43 -16.51 22.97
CA ASP A 351 -21.80 -16.99 22.84
C ASP A 351 -22.14 -17.25 21.37
N LEU A 352 -21.83 -16.30 20.48
CA LEU A 352 -21.98 -16.49 19.02
C LEU A 352 -21.13 -17.64 18.46
N LEU A 353 -19.91 -17.83 18.97
CA LEU A 353 -19.09 -18.97 18.55
C LEU A 353 -19.70 -20.32 18.97
N ARG A 354 -20.33 -20.39 20.15
CA ARG A 354 -21.05 -21.60 20.59
C ARG A 354 -22.27 -21.90 19.72
N GLU A 355 -23.03 -20.89 19.35
CA GLU A 355 -24.13 -21.04 18.39
C GLU A 355 -23.63 -21.47 17.01
N ALA A 356 -22.51 -20.90 16.57
CA ALA A 356 -21.87 -21.23 15.31
C ALA A 356 -21.39 -22.70 15.22
N GLU A 357 -20.96 -23.30 16.35
CA GLU A 357 -20.57 -24.72 16.38
C GLU A 357 -21.77 -25.64 16.08
N LEU A 358 -23.00 -25.25 16.42
CA LEU A 358 -24.21 -25.98 16.12
C LEU A 358 -24.60 -25.85 14.63
N GLU A 359 -24.43 -24.67 14.05
CA GLU A 359 -24.74 -24.39 12.64
C GLU A 359 -23.68 -24.94 11.67
N CYS A 360 -22.42 -24.97 12.10
CA CYS A 360 -21.27 -25.39 11.31
C CYS A 360 -20.44 -26.45 12.08
N PRO A 361 -20.99 -27.67 12.29
CA PRO A 361 -20.31 -28.70 13.07
C PRO A 361 -19.01 -29.17 12.40
N PRO A 362 -18.07 -29.75 13.18
CA PRO A 362 -16.88 -30.36 12.61
C PRO A 362 -17.26 -31.50 11.66
N PRO A 363 -16.42 -31.80 10.64
CA PRO A 363 -16.70 -32.93 9.75
C PRO A 363 -16.71 -34.24 10.55
N GLU A 364 -17.65 -35.13 10.23
CA GLU A 364 -17.75 -36.47 10.84
C GLU A 364 -16.42 -37.24 10.67
N GLU A 365 -15.94 -37.83 11.73
CA GLU A 365 -14.80 -38.75 11.68
C GLU A 365 -15.26 -40.05 11.01
N THR A 366 -15.08 -40.13 9.69
CA THR A 366 -15.23 -41.39 9.00
C THR A 366 -14.11 -42.32 9.47
N GLY A 367 -14.43 -43.41 10.18
CA GLY A 367 -13.50 -44.33 10.82
C GLY A 367 -12.44 -45.01 9.94
N LYS A 368 -12.29 -44.58 8.68
CA LYS A 368 -11.17 -44.94 7.79
C LYS A 368 -10.03 -43.94 7.96
N LYS A 369 -8.90 -44.37 8.52
CA LYS A 369 -7.64 -43.60 8.58
C LYS A 369 -7.20 -43.23 7.17
N LYS A 370 -7.72 -42.13 6.61
CA LYS A 370 -7.16 -41.52 5.41
C LYS A 370 -5.90 -40.75 5.79
N ARG A 371 -4.83 -40.93 5.02
CA ARG A 371 -3.56 -40.15 5.19
C ARG A 371 -3.86 -38.69 4.89
N GLY A 372 -3.83 -37.81 5.91
CA GLY A 372 -4.11 -36.39 5.80
C GLY A 372 -5.25 -35.90 6.69
N LYS A 373 -5.38 -34.58 6.84
CA LYS A 373 -6.48 -33.93 7.59
C LYS A 373 -7.79 -34.01 6.80
N THR A 374 -8.90 -34.33 7.46
CA THR A 374 -10.24 -34.26 6.87
C THR A 374 -10.49 -32.86 6.29
N ALA A 375 -10.98 -32.81 5.04
CA ALA A 375 -11.29 -31.54 4.39
C ALA A 375 -12.43 -30.83 5.14
N ARG A 376 -12.16 -29.57 5.54
CA ARG A 376 -13.14 -28.73 6.24
C ARG A 376 -13.71 -27.69 5.28
N SER A 377 -14.94 -27.26 5.50
CA SER A 377 -15.51 -26.13 4.77
C SER A 377 -14.72 -24.86 5.08
N LYS A 378 -14.79 -23.86 4.19
CA LYS A 378 -14.15 -22.56 4.45
C LYS A 378 -14.77 -21.84 5.63
N ALA A 379 -16.10 -21.97 5.80
CA ALA A 379 -16.80 -21.43 6.97
C ALA A 379 -16.30 -22.07 8.26
N ARG A 380 -16.12 -23.41 8.27
CA ARG A 380 -15.57 -24.13 9.43
C ARG A 380 -14.13 -23.68 9.76
N ASN A 381 -13.27 -23.54 8.77
CA ASN A 381 -11.91 -23.05 8.98
C ASN A 381 -11.90 -21.62 9.55
N LEU A 382 -12.83 -20.76 9.13
CA LEU A 382 -12.99 -19.41 9.67
C LEU A 382 -13.48 -19.44 11.13
N LEU A 383 -14.49 -20.25 11.43
CA LEU A 383 -15.02 -20.43 12.79
C LEU A 383 -13.93 -20.88 13.77
N GLU A 384 -13.17 -21.92 13.41
CA GLU A 384 -12.06 -22.40 14.24
C GLU A 384 -11.00 -21.32 14.45
N ARG A 385 -10.67 -20.56 13.40
CA ARG A 385 -9.71 -19.44 13.50
C ARG A 385 -10.19 -18.36 14.46
N LEU A 386 -11.45 -17.94 14.35
CA LEU A 386 -12.02 -16.94 15.25
C LEU A 386 -12.06 -17.42 16.69
N ARG A 387 -12.31 -18.72 16.93
CA ARG A 387 -12.28 -19.36 18.24
C ARG A 387 -10.85 -19.44 18.80
N ASP A 388 -9.93 -20.00 18.02
CA ASP A 388 -8.59 -20.34 18.47
C ASP A 388 -7.69 -19.08 18.63
N PHE A 389 -8.04 -17.98 17.94
CA PHE A 389 -7.30 -16.70 17.93
C PHE A 389 -8.20 -15.53 18.39
N GLU A 390 -9.03 -15.76 19.42
CA GLU A 390 -9.91 -14.72 20.00
C GLU A 390 -9.11 -13.50 20.46
N ASN A 391 -8.01 -13.72 21.19
CA ASN A 391 -7.20 -12.63 21.75
C ASN A 391 -6.59 -11.76 20.64
N GLU A 392 -6.09 -12.37 19.60
CA GLU A 392 -5.48 -11.69 18.46
C GLU A 392 -6.52 -10.97 17.60
N THR A 393 -7.72 -11.54 17.47
CA THR A 393 -8.85 -10.95 16.75
C THR A 393 -9.42 -9.74 17.50
N LEU A 394 -9.50 -9.79 18.83
CA LEU A 394 -10.10 -8.77 19.67
C LEU A 394 -9.08 -7.83 20.35
N ARG A 395 -7.78 -7.94 20.04
CA ARG A 395 -6.73 -7.11 20.66
C ARG A 395 -6.98 -5.62 20.47
N PHE A 396 -7.48 -5.20 19.30
CA PHE A 396 -7.82 -3.81 19.01
C PHE A 396 -8.81 -3.17 19.99
N MET A 397 -9.53 -4.01 20.73
CA MET A 397 -10.54 -3.57 21.72
C MET A 397 -9.90 -3.15 23.04
N VAL A 398 -8.74 -3.71 23.38
CA VAL A 398 -8.08 -3.54 24.69
C VAL A 398 -6.71 -2.85 24.61
N ASP A 399 -6.17 -2.65 23.42
CA ASP A 399 -4.88 -1.99 23.19
C ASP A 399 -5.07 -0.86 22.18
N GLN A 400 -4.92 0.39 22.66
CA GLN A 400 -5.13 1.60 21.85
C GLN A 400 -4.17 1.74 20.66
N ASN A 401 -3.01 1.05 20.70
CA ASN A 401 -2.04 1.07 19.61
C ASN A 401 -2.41 0.09 18.48
N VAL A 402 -3.31 -0.84 18.75
CA VAL A 402 -3.68 -1.90 17.80
C VAL A 402 -4.89 -1.49 16.98
N PRO A 403 -4.74 -1.29 15.66
CA PRO A 403 -5.85 -0.93 14.81
C PRO A 403 -6.76 -2.14 14.52
N PHE A 404 -8.00 -1.86 14.11
CA PHE A 404 -8.96 -2.87 13.67
C PHE A 404 -8.50 -3.68 12.45
N SER A 405 -7.63 -3.12 11.60
CA SER A 405 -7.21 -3.72 10.35
C SER A 405 -5.75 -3.45 10.01
N ASN A 406 -5.18 -4.28 9.13
CA ASN A 406 -3.82 -4.13 8.60
C ASN A 406 -3.74 -3.17 7.40
N ASN A 407 -4.60 -2.14 7.34
CA ASN A 407 -4.68 -1.21 6.21
C ASN A 407 -3.36 -0.46 5.95
N GLN A 408 -2.52 -0.26 6.96
CA GLN A 408 -1.23 0.40 6.84
C GLN A 408 -0.32 -0.36 5.86
N ALA A 409 -0.10 -1.66 6.10
CA ALA A 409 0.73 -2.47 5.22
C ALA A 409 0.12 -2.62 3.82
N GLU A 410 -1.22 -2.81 3.72
CA GLU A 410 -1.91 -2.88 2.43
C GLU A 410 -1.75 -1.58 1.62
N SER A 411 -1.81 -0.41 2.29
CA SER A 411 -1.64 0.90 1.67
C SER A 411 -0.21 1.11 1.17
N ASP A 412 0.78 0.73 1.97
CA ASP A 412 2.20 0.85 1.62
C ASP A 412 2.53 0.00 0.37
N LEU A 413 1.98 -1.23 0.28
CA LEU A 413 2.17 -2.12 -0.87
C LEU A 413 1.44 -1.66 -2.16
N ARG A 414 0.46 -0.78 -2.06
CA ARG A 414 -0.37 -0.37 -3.21
C ARG A 414 0.45 0.19 -4.37
N MET A 415 1.46 1.01 -4.07
CA MET A 415 2.27 1.63 -5.12
C MET A 415 3.12 0.63 -5.90
N THR A 416 3.50 -0.50 -5.30
CA THR A 416 4.16 -1.60 -6.03
C THR A 416 3.23 -2.22 -7.08
N LYS A 417 1.93 -2.33 -6.78
CA LYS A 417 0.94 -2.79 -7.75
C LYS A 417 0.72 -1.78 -8.89
N VAL A 418 0.80 -0.49 -8.59
CA VAL A 418 0.76 0.57 -9.61
C VAL A 418 1.98 0.45 -10.53
N GLN A 419 3.18 0.28 -9.98
CA GLN A 419 4.41 0.08 -10.74
C GLN A 419 4.29 -1.10 -11.72
N GLN A 420 3.75 -2.25 -11.28
CA GLN A 420 3.53 -3.40 -12.14
C GLN A 420 2.52 -3.13 -13.28
N LYS A 421 1.50 -2.33 -13.02
CA LYS A 421 0.52 -1.94 -14.05
C LYS A 421 1.10 -0.99 -15.10
N ILE A 422 2.04 -0.14 -14.71
CA ILE A 422 2.69 0.83 -15.61
C ILE A 422 3.81 0.17 -16.40
N SER A 423 4.69 -0.57 -15.73
CA SER A 423 5.95 -1.08 -16.29
C SER A 423 5.99 -2.60 -16.49
N GLY A 424 4.90 -3.32 -16.16
CA GLY A 424 4.78 -4.78 -16.29
C GLY A 424 5.53 -5.55 -15.21
N CYS A 425 6.85 -5.63 -15.28
CA CYS A 425 7.66 -6.38 -14.33
C CYS A 425 8.99 -5.68 -14.02
N PHE A 426 9.64 -6.11 -12.95
CA PHE A 426 11.06 -5.80 -12.75
C PHE A 426 11.90 -6.70 -13.67
N ARG A 427 12.92 -6.15 -14.32
CA ARG A 427 13.78 -6.90 -15.23
C ARG A 427 14.76 -7.83 -14.49
N SER A 428 15.19 -7.43 -13.28
CA SER A 428 16.13 -8.17 -12.44
C SER A 428 15.80 -8.04 -10.96
N MET A 429 16.34 -8.94 -10.13
CA MET A 429 16.26 -8.84 -8.67
C MET A 429 16.97 -7.58 -8.16
N ASP A 430 18.09 -7.18 -8.76
CA ASP A 430 18.79 -5.94 -8.39
C ASP A 430 17.92 -4.71 -8.64
N GLY A 431 17.21 -4.65 -9.78
CA GLY A 431 16.24 -3.60 -10.05
C GLY A 431 15.12 -3.54 -8.99
N ALA A 432 14.64 -4.70 -8.53
CA ALA A 432 13.66 -4.78 -7.46
C ALA A 432 14.25 -4.34 -6.10
N LYS A 433 15.49 -4.71 -5.78
CA LYS A 433 16.21 -4.26 -4.56
C LYS A 433 16.40 -2.74 -4.57
N ILE A 434 16.85 -2.17 -5.68
CA ILE A 434 17.00 -0.72 -5.87
C ILE A 434 15.67 -0.02 -5.61
N PHE A 435 14.61 -0.48 -6.25
CA PHE A 435 13.25 0.06 -6.05
C PHE A 435 12.83 -0.01 -4.59
N CYS A 436 12.96 -1.15 -3.94
CA CYS A 436 12.51 -1.37 -2.57
C CYS A 436 13.24 -0.47 -1.57
N ARG A 437 14.58 -0.37 -1.63
CA ARG A 437 15.36 0.47 -0.70
C ARG A 437 15.04 1.95 -0.87
N ILE A 438 15.03 2.44 -2.13
CA ILE A 438 14.67 3.85 -2.40
C ILE A 438 13.23 4.12 -1.97
N ARG A 439 12.31 3.22 -2.28
CA ARG A 439 10.89 3.39 -1.90
C ARG A 439 10.67 3.34 -0.40
N SER A 440 11.40 2.50 0.33
CA SER A 440 11.41 2.47 1.80
C SER A 440 11.82 3.82 2.38
N TYR A 441 12.89 4.40 1.85
CA TYR A 441 13.38 5.72 2.24
C TYR A 441 12.34 6.81 1.98
N LEU A 442 11.83 6.90 0.75
CA LEU A 442 10.88 7.94 0.37
C LEU A 442 9.53 7.79 1.12
N SER A 443 9.09 6.57 1.37
CA SER A 443 7.88 6.31 2.16
C SER A 443 8.07 6.72 3.62
N THR A 444 9.21 6.39 4.22
CA THR A 444 9.58 6.83 5.57
C THR A 444 9.68 8.35 5.66
N CYS A 445 10.40 9.00 4.75
CA CYS A 445 10.50 10.46 4.72
C CYS A 445 9.12 11.12 4.66
N ARG A 446 8.22 10.63 3.81
CA ARG A 446 6.86 11.16 3.71
C ARG A 446 6.08 11.00 5.02
N LYS A 447 6.20 9.86 5.72
CA LYS A 447 5.58 9.63 7.03
C LYS A 447 6.13 10.60 8.08
N GLN A 448 7.38 11.02 7.95
CA GLN A 448 8.08 12.00 8.79
C GLN A 448 7.94 13.46 8.32
N GLY A 449 7.03 13.74 7.38
CA GLY A 449 6.76 15.09 6.90
C GLY A 449 7.79 15.68 5.93
N VAL A 450 8.76 14.89 5.46
CA VAL A 450 9.78 15.32 4.49
C VAL A 450 9.32 14.97 3.07
N THR A 451 9.36 15.96 2.17
CA THR A 451 9.00 15.71 0.77
C THR A 451 9.98 14.77 0.07
N ALA A 452 9.52 14.01 -0.91
CA ALA A 452 10.39 13.10 -1.65
C ALA A 452 11.52 13.83 -2.41
N SER A 453 11.27 15.03 -2.90
CA SER A 453 12.28 15.85 -3.56
C SER A 453 13.37 16.34 -2.59
N ASP A 454 12.97 16.81 -1.40
CA ASP A 454 13.93 17.27 -0.38
C ASP A 454 14.75 16.10 0.17
N ALA A 455 14.10 14.96 0.42
CA ALA A 455 14.76 13.73 0.83
C ALA A 455 15.84 13.30 -0.17
N LEU A 456 15.54 13.29 -1.46
CA LEU A 456 16.52 12.93 -2.50
C LEU A 456 17.61 13.99 -2.64
N ARG A 457 17.29 15.27 -2.48
CA ARG A 457 18.30 16.36 -2.50
C ARG A 457 19.30 16.18 -1.37
N LEU A 458 18.83 15.96 -0.14
CA LEU A 458 19.69 15.66 1.01
C LEU A 458 20.56 14.44 0.74
N LEU A 459 19.99 13.35 0.24
CA LEU A 459 20.70 12.11 -0.07
C LEU A 459 21.87 12.36 -1.06
N PHE A 460 21.62 13.04 -2.17
CA PHE A 460 22.67 13.33 -3.16
C PHE A 460 23.68 14.38 -2.69
N GLN A 461 23.37 15.15 -1.65
CA GLN A 461 24.31 16.00 -0.94
C GLN A 461 25.13 15.24 0.12
N GLY A 462 24.91 13.92 0.29
CA GLY A 462 25.57 13.14 1.34
C GLY A 462 25.00 13.41 2.74
N LYS A 463 23.76 13.87 2.83
CA LYS A 463 23.07 14.21 4.08
C LYS A 463 21.82 13.35 4.25
N TYR A 464 21.36 13.23 5.48
CA TYR A 464 20.10 12.60 5.82
C TYR A 464 19.13 13.61 6.44
N PRO A 465 17.79 13.36 6.38
CA PRO A 465 16.82 14.17 7.09
C PRO A 465 17.05 14.19 8.60
N ALA A 466 16.63 15.27 9.27
CA ALA A 466 16.88 15.50 10.69
C ALA A 466 16.31 14.40 11.62
N PHE A 467 15.26 13.71 11.22
CA PHE A 467 14.68 12.60 12.00
C PHE A 467 15.59 11.36 12.06
N MET A 468 16.58 11.26 11.16
CA MET A 468 17.62 10.22 11.20
C MET A 468 18.77 10.74 12.06
N ASP A 469 18.68 10.58 13.38
CA ASP A 469 19.81 10.84 14.27
C ASP A 469 20.84 9.71 14.15
N VAL A 470 21.67 9.77 13.13
CA VAL A 470 22.81 8.86 12.97
C VAL A 470 23.97 9.45 13.78
N LYS A 471 23.94 9.24 15.11
CA LYS A 471 25.08 9.55 15.96
C LYS A 471 26.30 8.81 15.44
N GLY A 472 27.23 9.53 14.81
CA GLY A 472 28.57 9.02 14.50
C GLY A 472 29.07 9.10 13.07
N HIS A 473 28.30 9.58 12.09
CA HIS A 473 28.80 9.80 10.73
C HIS A 473 28.61 11.24 10.29
N ARG A 474 29.37 12.15 10.88
CA ARG A 474 29.76 13.39 10.18
C ARG A 474 30.77 12.96 9.14
N ALA A 475 30.44 13.06 7.87
CA ALA A 475 31.40 12.98 6.79
C ALA A 475 32.44 14.08 7.03
N GLU A 476 33.70 13.71 7.25
CA GLU A 476 34.86 14.61 7.13
C GLU A 476 35.03 15.08 5.68
#